data_32e9511ec8bce2639d613ed53427ba59
#
_entry.id   32e9511ec8bce2639d613ed53427ba59
#
_cell.length_a   1.000
_cell.length_b   1.000
_cell.length_c   1.000
_cell.angle_alpha   90.00
_cell.angle_beta   90.00
_cell.angle_gamma   90.00
#
_symmetry.space_group_name_H-M   'P 1'
#
loop_
_entity.id
_entity.type
_entity.pdbx_description
1 polymer ?
#
loop_
_entity_poly.entity_id
_entity_poly.type
_entity_poly.pdbx_seq_one_letter_code
_entity_poly.pdbx_strand_id
1 'polypeptide(L)'
;FNEFIEETKTVTLPDEYFITTVPEIKALRRMTHITIRRVTDDIETRMQFNTAIAAIMELVNHLFNFREWWANNRDETARIAMREALETLILTLSPFAPHIAEEMAAEMGLPKTLGQWAWPQYNEALTQTDEMLIVLQVNGKVRQKISVASGISEDDLKTRSLEDSKIREWTQGKEIKKVIVIPKKLVNIVIQ
;
A
#
# COMPACT_ATOMS: atom_id res chain seq x y z
N PHE A 1 -14.50 6.91 12.66
CA PHE A 1 -14.32 5.47 12.93
C PHE A 1 -15.70 4.80 13.02
N ASN A 2 -16.62 5.29 13.82
CA ASN A 2 -17.96 4.72 14.04
C ASN A 2 -18.74 4.54 12.72
N GLU A 3 -18.62 5.47 11.77
CA GLU A 3 -19.21 5.34 10.43
C GLU A 3 -18.75 4.07 9.69
N PHE A 4 -17.49 3.71 9.79
CA PHE A 4 -16.95 2.50 9.16
C PHE A 4 -17.46 1.24 9.88
N ILE A 5 -17.53 1.27 11.20
CA ILE A 5 -18.00 0.14 12.02
C ILE A 5 -19.46 -0.20 11.66
N GLU A 6 -20.34 0.79 11.69
CA GLU A 6 -21.78 0.56 11.43
C GLU A 6 -22.04 -0.11 10.07
N GLU A 7 -21.25 0.25 9.06
CA GLU A 7 -21.37 -0.28 7.71
C GLU A 7 -20.72 -1.67 7.51
N THR A 8 -19.83 -2.06 8.42
CA THR A 8 -19.04 -3.28 8.24
C THR A 8 -19.22 -4.34 9.34
N LYS A 9 -19.86 -4.01 10.47
CA LYS A 9 -20.00 -4.93 11.61
C LYS A 9 -20.70 -6.25 11.28
N THR A 10 -21.57 -6.27 10.28
CA THR A 10 -22.28 -7.47 9.82
C THR A 10 -21.58 -8.20 8.68
N VAL A 11 -20.47 -7.65 8.17
CA VAL A 11 -19.72 -8.24 7.07
C VAL A 11 -18.88 -9.40 7.59
N THR A 12 -18.97 -10.54 6.94
CA THR A 12 -18.10 -11.68 7.18
C THR A 12 -16.95 -11.67 6.18
N LEU A 13 -15.73 -11.83 6.66
CA LEU A 13 -14.58 -11.96 5.76
C LEU A 13 -14.64 -13.32 5.05
N PRO A 14 -14.42 -13.38 3.74
CA PRO A 14 -14.39 -14.63 3.00
C PRO A 14 -13.14 -15.45 3.39
N ASP A 15 -13.27 -16.78 3.34
CA ASP A 15 -12.14 -17.70 3.58
C ASP A 15 -11.05 -17.58 2.51
N GLU A 16 -11.44 -17.19 1.29
CA GLU A 16 -10.53 -16.99 0.16
C GLU A 16 -10.29 -15.51 -0.12
N TYR A 17 -9.06 -15.19 -0.54
CA TYR A 17 -8.71 -13.84 -0.95
C TYR A 17 -9.45 -13.45 -2.23
N PHE A 18 -10.29 -12.44 -2.15
CA PHE A 18 -10.92 -11.89 -3.33
C PHE A 18 -9.98 -10.98 -4.12
N ILE A 19 -10.15 -10.97 -5.44
CA ILE A 19 -9.41 -10.10 -6.34
C ILE A 19 -10.32 -8.95 -6.75
N THR A 20 -9.81 -7.73 -6.69
CA THR A 20 -10.53 -6.54 -7.15
C THR A 20 -9.71 -5.78 -8.20
N THR A 21 -10.40 -5.13 -9.12
CA THR A 21 -9.78 -4.22 -10.11
C THR A 21 -9.86 -2.76 -9.69
N VAL A 22 -10.63 -2.44 -8.63
CA VAL A 22 -10.83 -1.08 -8.12
C VAL A 22 -9.53 -0.59 -7.45
N PRO A 23 -8.90 0.48 -7.96
CA PRO A 23 -7.59 0.93 -7.49
C PRO A 23 -7.56 1.29 -6.01
N GLU A 24 -8.61 1.94 -5.51
CA GLU A 24 -8.72 2.40 -4.13
C GLU A 24 -8.81 1.21 -3.16
N ILE A 25 -9.59 0.18 -3.52
CA ILE A 25 -9.70 -1.05 -2.73
C ILE A 25 -8.39 -1.82 -2.76
N LYS A 26 -7.73 -1.92 -3.91
CA LYS A 26 -6.38 -2.51 -4.02
C LYS A 26 -5.38 -1.79 -3.11
N ALA A 27 -5.40 -0.45 -3.11
CA ALA A 27 -4.51 0.35 -2.29
C ALA A 27 -4.76 0.14 -0.79
N LEU A 28 -6.04 0.07 -0.36
CA LEU A 28 -6.41 -0.20 1.03
C LEU A 28 -5.92 -1.59 1.46
N ARG A 29 -6.24 -2.62 0.70
CA ARG A 29 -5.82 -4.00 1.01
C ARG A 29 -4.30 -4.14 1.02
N ARG A 30 -3.63 -3.53 0.05
CA ARG A 30 -2.17 -3.51 0.03
C ARG A 30 -1.59 -2.88 1.30
N MET A 31 -2.10 -1.73 1.74
CA MET A 31 -1.65 -1.07 2.98
C MET A 31 -1.93 -1.97 4.19
N THR A 32 -3.09 -2.61 4.26
CA THR A 32 -3.46 -3.56 5.30
C THR A 32 -2.42 -4.68 5.43
N HIS A 33 -2.11 -5.37 4.32
CA HIS A 33 -1.16 -6.48 4.34
C HIS A 33 0.30 -6.05 4.55
N ILE A 34 0.70 -4.87 4.08
CA ILE A 34 2.01 -4.28 4.41
C ILE A 34 2.09 -3.99 5.91
N THR A 35 1.02 -3.49 6.52
CA THR A 35 0.99 -3.20 7.96
C THR A 35 1.14 -4.48 8.76
N ILE A 36 0.39 -5.55 8.44
CA ILE A 36 0.55 -6.85 9.10
C ILE A 36 2.00 -7.31 9.04
N ARG A 37 2.59 -7.34 7.84
CA ARG A 37 3.98 -7.79 7.65
C ARG A 37 4.97 -6.96 8.49
N ARG A 38 4.90 -5.63 8.39
CA ARG A 38 5.82 -4.73 9.10
C ARG A 38 5.69 -4.87 10.61
N VAL A 39 4.47 -4.86 11.14
CA VAL A 39 4.22 -4.99 12.58
C VAL A 39 4.68 -6.35 13.09
N THR A 40 4.42 -7.43 12.35
CA THR A 40 4.89 -8.77 12.70
C THR A 40 6.42 -8.83 12.75
N ASP A 41 7.09 -8.39 11.69
CA ASP A 41 8.55 -8.38 11.60
C ASP A 41 9.19 -7.52 12.71
N ASP A 42 8.60 -6.35 12.99
CA ASP A 42 9.12 -5.41 13.97
C ASP A 42 8.94 -5.91 15.42
N ILE A 43 7.84 -6.64 15.72
CA ILE A 43 7.62 -7.23 17.03
C ILE A 43 8.43 -8.52 17.21
N GLU A 44 8.34 -9.47 16.28
CA GLU A 44 8.90 -10.81 16.46
C GLU A 44 10.41 -10.88 16.24
N THR A 45 10.93 -10.11 15.26
CA THR A 45 12.30 -10.25 14.82
C THR A 45 13.20 -9.10 15.25
N ARG A 46 12.69 -7.86 15.13
CA ARG A 46 13.52 -6.65 15.31
C ARG A 46 13.39 -6.00 16.68
N MET A 47 12.33 -6.30 17.43
CA MET A 47 11.98 -5.64 18.70
C MET A 47 11.91 -4.10 18.55
N GLN A 48 11.41 -3.61 17.41
CA GLN A 48 11.35 -2.18 17.07
C GLN A 48 9.92 -1.65 17.18
N PHE A 49 9.45 -1.44 18.40
CA PHE A 49 8.06 -1.04 18.67
C PHE A 49 7.68 0.31 18.05
N ASN A 50 8.61 1.25 17.95
CA ASN A 50 8.34 2.56 17.35
C ASN A 50 8.01 2.46 15.86
N THR A 51 8.70 1.58 15.12
CA THR A 51 8.43 1.35 13.69
C THR A 51 7.14 0.57 13.47
N ALA A 52 6.82 -0.37 14.37
CA ALA A 52 5.53 -1.05 14.38
C ALA A 52 4.37 -0.05 14.58
N ILE A 53 4.48 0.84 15.57
CA ILE A 53 3.47 1.90 15.78
C ILE A 53 3.37 2.83 14.57
N ALA A 54 4.50 3.20 13.96
CA ALA A 54 4.50 4.03 12.76
C ALA A 54 3.75 3.33 11.60
N ALA A 55 3.92 2.02 11.41
CA ALA A 55 3.19 1.25 10.41
C ALA A 55 1.67 1.25 10.67
N ILE A 56 1.26 1.12 11.93
CA ILE A 56 -0.16 1.21 12.33
C ILE A 56 -0.71 2.62 12.03
N MET A 57 0.04 3.68 12.35
CA MET A 57 -0.36 5.06 12.04
C MET A 57 -0.47 5.31 10.53
N GLU A 58 0.38 4.71 9.71
CA GLU A 58 0.27 4.77 8.24
C GLU A 58 -1.05 4.15 7.76
N LEU A 59 -1.46 3.01 8.33
CA LEU A 59 -2.76 2.40 8.03
C LEU A 59 -3.93 3.31 8.43
N VAL A 60 -3.87 3.90 9.63
CA VAL A 60 -4.89 4.86 10.09
C VAL A 60 -5.00 6.05 9.14
N ASN A 61 -3.87 6.64 8.73
CA ASN A 61 -3.86 7.75 7.77
C ASN A 61 -4.43 7.32 6.41
N HIS A 62 -4.15 6.08 5.98
CA HIS A 62 -4.71 5.56 4.74
C HIS A 62 -6.23 5.39 4.82
N LEU A 63 -6.76 4.91 5.95
CA LEU A 63 -8.20 4.83 6.21
C LEU A 63 -8.87 6.23 6.19
N PHE A 64 -8.21 7.25 6.76
CA PHE A 64 -8.71 8.62 6.68
C PHE A 64 -8.80 9.13 5.24
N ASN A 65 -7.79 8.89 4.43
CA ASN A 65 -7.79 9.28 3.01
C ASN A 65 -8.82 8.49 2.19
N PHE A 66 -9.03 7.22 2.53
CA PHE A 66 -10.03 6.37 1.88
C PHE A 66 -11.47 6.83 2.14
N ARG A 67 -11.69 7.62 3.18
CA ARG A 67 -13.02 8.11 3.59
C ARG A 67 -13.75 8.88 2.49
N GLU A 68 -13.06 9.69 1.70
CA GLU A 68 -13.69 10.46 0.62
C GLU A 68 -14.26 9.52 -0.46
N TRP A 69 -13.48 8.53 -0.86
CA TRP A 69 -13.93 7.53 -1.82
C TRP A 69 -15.06 6.67 -1.24
N TRP A 70 -14.92 6.23 0.02
CA TRP A 70 -15.89 5.44 0.75
C TRP A 70 -17.27 6.08 0.82
N ALA A 71 -17.36 7.39 0.94
CA ALA A 71 -18.63 8.12 1.08
C ALA A 71 -19.61 7.79 -0.06
N ASN A 72 -19.11 7.49 -1.26
CA ASN A 72 -19.91 7.21 -2.44
C ASN A 72 -19.78 5.76 -2.97
N ASN A 73 -18.97 4.91 -2.33
CA ASN A 73 -18.63 3.57 -2.83
C ASN A 73 -18.70 2.55 -1.68
N ARG A 74 -19.88 2.05 -1.37
CA ARG A 74 -20.14 1.14 -0.25
C ARG A 74 -20.67 -0.22 -0.74
N ASP A 75 -20.15 -0.71 -1.86
CA ASP A 75 -20.47 -2.03 -2.35
C ASP A 75 -19.90 -3.13 -1.42
N GLU A 76 -20.29 -4.37 -1.65
CA GLU A 76 -19.88 -5.50 -0.83
C GLU A 76 -18.35 -5.65 -0.79
N THR A 77 -17.67 -5.46 -1.92
CA THR A 77 -16.21 -5.57 -2.03
C THR A 77 -15.50 -4.50 -1.19
N ALA A 78 -16.01 -3.27 -1.23
CA ALA A 78 -15.48 -2.18 -0.42
C ALA A 78 -15.70 -2.44 1.08
N ARG A 79 -16.88 -2.96 1.46
CA ARG A 79 -17.19 -3.31 2.86
C ARG A 79 -16.29 -4.43 3.38
N ILE A 80 -16.04 -5.47 2.60
CA ILE A 80 -15.12 -6.56 2.95
C ILE A 80 -13.70 -6.00 3.17
N ALA A 81 -13.19 -5.18 2.24
CA ALA A 81 -11.86 -4.60 2.36
C ALA A 81 -11.73 -3.66 3.58
N MET A 82 -12.76 -2.87 3.85
CA MET A 82 -12.81 -2.02 5.04
C MET A 82 -12.84 -2.86 6.32
N ARG A 83 -13.64 -3.92 6.37
CA ARG A 83 -13.70 -4.84 7.51
C ARG A 83 -12.35 -5.48 7.78
N GLU A 84 -11.68 -5.99 6.74
CA GLU A 84 -10.33 -6.56 6.81
C GLU A 84 -9.32 -5.54 7.40
N ALA A 85 -9.37 -4.30 6.94
CA ALA A 85 -8.49 -3.24 7.42
C ALA A 85 -8.74 -2.85 8.88
N LEU A 86 -10.02 -2.78 9.30
CA LEU A 86 -10.39 -2.46 10.68
C LEU A 86 -10.02 -3.59 11.66
N GLU A 87 -10.27 -4.84 11.31
CA GLU A 87 -9.84 -5.98 12.13
C GLU A 87 -8.32 -6.04 12.25
N THR A 88 -7.61 -5.81 11.15
CA THR A 88 -6.15 -5.71 11.17
C THR A 88 -5.66 -4.59 12.08
N LEU A 89 -6.26 -3.41 11.97
CA LEU A 89 -5.94 -2.27 12.83
C LEU A 89 -6.09 -2.62 14.32
N ILE A 90 -7.22 -3.21 14.70
CA ILE A 90 -7.53 -3.60 16.07
C ILE A 90 -6.53 -4.63 16.58
N LEU A 91 -6.28 -5.69 15.80
CA LEU A 91 -5.38 -6.78 16.19
C LEU A 91 -3.94 -6.30 16.32
N THR A 92 -3.45 -5.51 15.35
CA THR A 92 -2.07 -4.99 15.40
C THR A 92 -1.87 -3.91 16.45
N LEU A 93 -2.94 -3.18 16.85
CA LEU A 93 -2.90 -2.21 17.92
C LEU A 93 -2.91 -2.85 19.31
N SER A 94 -3.51 -4.04 19.46
CA SER A 94 -3.75 -4.67 20.75
C SER A 94 -2.51 -4.85 21.65
N PRO A 95 -1.29 -5.14 21.16
CA PRO A 95 -0.10 -5.22 21.99
C PRO A 95 0.34 -3.87 22.58
N PHE A 96 -0.06 -2.76 21.96
CA PHE A 96 0.37 -1.40 22.35
C PHE A 96 -0.69 -0.66 23.17
N ALA A 97 -1.96 -0.86 22.83
CA ALA A 97 -3.09 -0.19 23.48
C ALA A 97 -4.27 -1.16 23.67
N PRO A 98 -4.14 -2.18 24.55
CA PRO A 98 -5.11 -3.27 24.66
C PRO A 98 -6.51 -2.79 25.02
N HIS A 99 -6.67 -1.84 25.92
CA HIS A 99 -8.00 -1.36 26.33
C HIS A 99 -8.75 -0.67 25.20
N ILE A 100 -8.08 0.15 24.41
CA ILE A 100 -8.69 0.80 23.22
C ILE A 100 -9.02 -0.24 22.19
N ALA A 101 -8.12 -1.20 21.94
CA ALA A 101 -8.35 -2.25 20.96
C ALA A 101 -9.53 -3.17 21.36
N GLU A 102 -9.68 -3.51 22.64
CA GLU A 102 -10.84 -4.29 23.14
C GLU A 102 -12.16 -3.52 22.98
N GLU A 103 -12.17 -2.22 23.26
CA GLU A 103 -13.37 -1.39 23.06
C GLU A 103 -13.74 -1.30 21.60
N MET A 104 -12.78 -1.05 20.71
CA MET A 104 -13.00 -1.05 19.28
C MET A 104 -13.52 -2.40 18.77
N ALA A 105 -12.98 -3.51 19.28
CA ALA A 105 -13.44 -4.85 18.95
C ALA A 105 -14.88 -5.09 19.38
N ALA A 106 -15.24 -4.65 20.58
CA ALA A 106 -16.61 -4.75 21.09
C ALA A 106 -17.61 -3.96 20.23
N GLU A 107 -17.26 -2.73 19.83
CA GLU A 107 -18.08 -1.91 18.93
C GLU A 107 -18.26 -2.56 17.55
N MET A 108 -17.24 -3.24 17.04
CA MET A 108 -17.32 -4.02 15.80
C MET A 108 -18.11 -5.31 15.93
N GLY A 109 -18.57 -5.66 17.13
CA GLY A 109 -19.31 -6.90 17.39
C GLY A 109 -18.44 -8.15 17.26
N LEU A 110 -17.14 -8.07 17.54
CA LEU A 110 -16.26 -9.23 17.52
C LEU A 110 -16.59 -10.15 18.71
N PRO A 111 -16.80 -11.46 18.46
CA PRO A 111 -17.43 -12.35 19.45
C PRO A 111 -16.52 -12.82 20.57
N LYS A 112 -15.22 -12.45 20.55
CA LYS A 112 -14.21 -12.93 21.49
C LYS A 112 -13.32 -11.78 21.94
N THR A 113 -12.70 -11.95 23.10
CA THR A 113 -11.63 -11.06 23.53
C THR A 113 -10.43 -11.18 22.60
N LEU A 114 -9.69 -10.09 22.38
CA LEU A 114 -8.60 -10.04 21.40
C LEU A 114 -7.51 -11.09 21.67
N GLY A 115 -7.27 -11.46 22.92
CA GLY A 115 -6.33 -12.53 23.27
C GLY A 115 -6.70 -13.93 22.78
N GLN A 116 -7.93 -14.12 22.29
CA GLN A 116 -8.41 -15.38 21.70
C GLN A 116 -8.38 -15.38 20.16
N TRP A 117 -8.02 -14.26 19.55
CA TRP A 117 -7.91 -14.13 18.12
C TRP A 117 -6.52 -14.57 17.65
N ALA A 118 -6.47 -15.24 16.50
CA ALA A 118 -5.21 -15.51 15.83
C ALA A 118 -4.58 -14.19 15.34
N TRP A 119 -3.27 -14.10 15.41
CA TRP A 119 -2.55 -12.99 14.81
C TRP A 119 -2.81 -12.94 13.29
N PRO A 120 -3.06 -11.75 12.72
CA PRO A 120 -3.42 -11.64 11.32
C PRO A 120 -2.27 -12.09 10.42
N GLN A 121 -2.62 -12.81 9.35
CA GLN A 121 -1.65 -13.27 8.37
C GLN A 121 -1.67 -12.35 7.15
N TYR A 122 -0.50 -12.01 6.62
CA TYR A 122 -0.41 -11.23 5.39
C TYR A 122 -0.27 -12.13 4.16
N ASN A 123 -0.80 -11.65 3.03
CA ASN A 123 -0.58 -12.27 1.73
C ASN A 123 0.48 -11.46 0.97
N GLU A 124 1.60 -12.10 0.62
CA GLU A 124 2.72 -11.47 -0.08
C GLU A 124 2.29 -10.86 -1.42
N ALA A 125 1.41 -11.54 -2.17
CA ALA A 125 0.92 -11.04 -3.45
C ALA A 125 0.18 -9.70 -3.31
N LEU A 126 -0.53 -9.48 -2.21
CA LEU A 126 -1.23 -8.23 -1.94
C LEU A 126 -0.31 -7.10 -1.48
N THR A 127 0.90 -7.40 -1.04
CA THR A 127 1.88 -6.36 -0.65
C THR A 127 2.58 -5.73 -1.85
N GLN A 128 2.51 -6.36 -3.01
CA GLN A 128 3.17 -5.87 -4.22
C GLN A 128 2.40 -4.69 -4.83
N THR A 129 3.12 -3.78 -5.42
CA THR A 129 2.54 -2.68 -6.21
C THR A 129 2.46 -3.11 -7.67
N ASP A 130 1.29 -2.91 -8.30
CA ASP A 130 1.16 -3.07 -9.75
C ASP A 130 1.99 -2.02 -10.49
N GLU A 131 2.25 -0.88 -9.86
CA GLU A 131 3.02 0.23 -10.40
C GLU A 131 4.18 0.64 -9.50
N MET A 132 5.25 1.11 -10.10
CA MET A 132 6.41 1.68 -9.41
C MET A 132 6.78 3.03 -9.97
N LEU A 133 7.26 3.92 -9.11
CA LEU A 133 7.73 5.25 -9.49
C LEU A 133 9.21 5.17 -9.88
N ILE A 134 9.49 5.47 -11.16
CA ILE A 134 10.85 5.54 -11.70
C ILE A 134 11.26 6.99 -11.85
N VAL A 135 12.46 7.30 -11.33
CA VAL A 135 13.06 8.63 -11.46
C VAL A 135 13.82 8.71 -12.78
N LEU A 136 13.46 9.67 -13.65
CA LEU A 136 14.19 9.95 -14.89
C LEU A 136 15.23 11.05 -14.67
N GLN A 137 16.46 10.75 -15.02
CA GLN A 137 17.60 11.68 -14.94
C GLN A 137 18.19 11.95 -16.32
N VAL A 138 18.71 13.15 -16.50
CA VAL A 138 19.53 13.53 -17.64
C VAL A 138 20.87 14.04 -17.10
N ASN A 139 21.96 13.40 -17.49
CA ASN A 139 23.32 13.66 -16.96
C ASN A 139 23.35 13.70 -15.42
N GLY A 140 22.67 12.73 -14.76
CA GLY A 140 22.61 12.59 -13.29
C GLY A 140 21.67 13.56 -12.58
N LYS A 141 21.04 14.52 -13.27
CA LYS A 141 20.07 15.45 -12.68
C LYS A 141 18.64 14.95 -12.88
N VAL A 142 17.87 14.89 -11.81
CA VAL A 142 16.44 14.50 -11.86
C VAL A 142 15.65 15.50 -12.71
N ARG A 143 14.90 14.99 -13.68
CA ARG A 143 14.06 15.79 -14.59
C ARG A 143 12.59 15.44 -14.49
N GLN A 144 12.25 14.16 -14.29
CA GLN A 144 10.89 13.67 -14.24
C GLN A 144 10.79 12.44 -13.33
N LYS A 145 9.57 12.12 -12.93
CA LYS A 145 9.20 10.85 -12.31
C LYS A 145 8.03 10.27 -13.07
N ILE A 146 8.12 9.02 -13.47
CA ILE A 146 7.05 8.33 -14.19
C ILE A 146 6.56 7.12 -13.39
N SER A 147 5.26 6.85 -13.44
CA SER A 147 4.67 5.61 -12.94
C SER A 147 4.69 4.56 -14.06
N VAL A 148 5.21 3.39 -13.77
CA VAL A 148 5.29 2.27 -14.70
C VAL A 148 4.88 0.97 -14.01
N ALA A 149 4.41 -0.02 -14.78
CA ALA A 149 4.11 -1.34 -14.24
C ALA A 149 5.35 -1.94 -13.56
N SER A 150 5.15 -2.57 -12.38
CA SER A 150 6.27 -3.14 -11.59
C SER A 150 7.01 -4.27 -12.32
N GLY A 151 6.36 -4.91 -13.30
CA GLY A 151 6.92 -5.96 -14.16
C GLY A 151 7.42 -5.47 -15.52
N ILE A 152 7.56 -4.14 -15.74
CA ILE A 152 8.04 -3.60 -17.02
C ILE A 152 9.46 -4.12 -17.34
N SER A 153 9.68 -4.52 -18.59
CA SER A 153 11.02 -4.92 -19.05
C SER A 153 11.97 -3.72 -19.08
N GLU A 154 13.29 -3.98 -19.02
CA GLU A 154 14.28 -2.90 -19.14
C GLU A 154 14.18 -2.16 -20.46
N ASP A 155 13.87 -2.86 -21.55
CA ASP A 155 13.81 -2.26 -22.88
C ASP A 155 12.54 -1.42 -23.05
N ASP A 156 11.39 -1.89 -22.55
CA ASP A 156 10.17 -1.09 -22.51
C ASP A 156 10.34 0.15 -21.60
N LEU A 157 11.03 -0.01 -20.48
CA LEU A 157 11.32 1.10 -19.58
C LEU A 157 12.23 2.15 -20.24
N LYS A 158 13.26 1.74 -21.01
CA LYS A 158 14.11 2.64 -21.81
C LYS A 158 13.27 3.39 -22.84
N THR A 159 12.46 2.65 -23.61
CA THR A 159 11.59 3.23 -24.66
C THR A 159 10.66 4.27 -24.04
N ARG A 160 9.91 3.90 -23.00
CA ARG A 160 8.96 4.78 -22.32
C ARG A 160 9.64 6.01 -21.71
N SER A 161 10.87 5.84 -21.20
CA SER A 161 11.65 6.95 -20.64
C SER A 161 12.09 7.95 -21.70
N LEU A 162 12.43 7.49 -22.91
CA LEU A 162 12.81 8.35 -24.04
C LEU A 162 11.61 9.01 -24.71
N GLU A 163 10.42 8.43 -24.58
CA GLU A 163 9.17 8.97 -25.09
C GLU A 163 8.53 10.04 -24.22
N ASP A 164 8.95 10.15 -22.94
CA ASP A 164 8.46 11.17 -22.03
C ASP A 164 8.70 12.59 -22.56
N SER A 165 7.65 13.42 -22.55
CA SER A 165 7.70 14.77 -23.15
C SER A 165 8.79 15.65 -22.54
N LYS A 166 8.94 15.62 -21.21
CA LYS A 166 9.99 16.41 -20.53
C LYS A 166 11.39 15.91 -20.83
N ILE A 167 11.55 14.60 -20.97
CA ILE A 167 12.85 14.03 -21.37
C ILE A 167 13.18 14.41 -22.80
N ARG A 168 12.21 14.35 -23.71
CA ARG A 168 12.40 14.79 -25.11
C ARG A 168 12.87 16.26 -25.20
N GLU A 169 12.31 17.18 -24.40
CA GLU A 169 12.74 18.57 -24.35
C GLU A 169 14.24 18.70 -23.98
N TRP A 170 14.74 17.85 -23.05
CA TRP A 170 16.14 17.89 -22.62
C TRP A 170 17.09 17.19 -23.57
N THR A 171 16.61 16.25 -24.36
CA THR A 171 17.41 15.47 -25.32
C THR A 171 17.35 16.02 -26.75
N GLN A 172 16.44 16.95 -27.02
CA GLN A 172 16.26 17.53 -28.35
C GLN A 172 17.55 18.18 -28.86
N GLY A 173 17.99 17.76 -30.05
CA GLY A 173 19.23 18.27 -30.70
C GLY A 173 20.55 17.80 -30.06
N LYS A 174 20.50 16.81 -29.16
CA LYS A 174 21.65 16.24 -28.49
C LYS A 174 21.81 14.77 -28.80
N GLU A 175 23.01 14.28 -28.83
CA GLU A 175 23.32 12.88 -29.04
C GLU A 175 23.17 12.09 -27.72
N ILE A 176 22.36 11.03 -27.72
CA ILE A 176 22.23 10.14 -26.57
C ILE A 176 23.38 9.13 -26.61
N LYS A 177 24.35 9.29 -25.71
CA LYS A 177 25.49 8.37 -25.61
C LYS A 177 25.14 7.04 -24.91
N LYS A 178 24.35 7.11 -23.86
CA LYS A 178 24.03 5.92 -23.06
C LYS A 178 22.74 6.13 -22.28
N VAL A 179 21.94 5.05 -22.15
CA VAL A 179 20.79 4.96 -21.23
C VAL A 179 21.13 3.91 -20.18
N ILE A 180 21.23 4.34 -18.92
CA ILE A 180 21.57 3.47 -17.78
C ILE A 180 20.28 3.23 -17.00
N VAL A 181 19.85 1.98 -16.91
CA VAL A 181 18.70 1.56 -16.13
C VAL A 181 19.17 0.96 -14.81
N ILE A 182 18.67 1.49 -13.70
CA ILE A 182 18.77 0.85 -12.39
C ILE A 182 17.39 0.30 -12.08
N PRO A 183 17.20 -1.04 -12.11
CA PRO A 183 15.90 -1.67 -11.95
C PRO A 183 15.16 -1.17 -10.70
N LYS A 184 13.86 -0.92 -10.83
CA LYS A 184 12.96 -0.46 -9.76
C LYS A 184 13.34 0.88 -9.10
N LYS A 185 14.26 1.66 -9.68
CA LYS A 185 14.77 2.89 -9.05
C LYS A 185 14.83 4.08 -10.00
N LEU A 186 15.63 4.02 -11.03
CA LEU A 186 15.83 5.17 -11.92
C LEU A 186 16.31 4.77 -13.32
N VAL A 187 16.11 5.68 -14.27
CA VAL A 187 16.75 5.68 -15.59
C VAL A 187 17.57 6.96 -15.74
N ASN A 188 18.85 6.84 -16.07
CA ASN A 188 19.72 7.97 -16.33
C ASN A 188 20.13 8.01 -17.81
N ILE A 189 19.77 9.08 -18.50
CA ILE A 189 20.05 9.32 -19.91
C ILE A 189 21.28 10.24 -19.99
N VAL A 190 22.34 9.73 -20.57
CA VAL A 190 23.59 10.49 -20.77
C VAL A 190 23.61 11.07 -22.16
N ILE A 191 23.68 12.38 -22.25
CA ILE A 191 23.70 13.17 -23.50
C ILE A 191 24.99 14.01 -23.57
N GLN A 192 25.36 14.32 -24.82
CA GLN A 192 26.46 15.24 -25.12
C GLN A 192 25.93 16.51 -25.76
#